data_0f63fec6cda36244bc853afc46627146
#
_entry.id   0f63fec6cda36244bc853afc46627146
#
_cell.length_a   1.000
_cell.length_b   1.000
_cell.length_c   1.000
_cell.angle_alpha   90.00
_cell.angle_beta   90.00
_cell.angle_gamma   90.00
#
_symmetry.space_group_name_H-M   'P 1'
#
loop_
_entity.id
_entity.type
_entity.pdbx_description
1 polymer ?
#
loop_
_entity_poly.entity_id
_entity_poly.type
_entity_poly.pdbx_seq_one_letter_code
_entity_poly.pdbx_strand_id
1 'polypeptide(L)'
;MEDVLEVYQRPYDPLRPVVCIDETNKQLIKETRIPCKPGRPEKVESVYVRNGVADVFMISEPLAGRRETVVTQTRTALDFAEILRYASDTLYPRTEKIVLVTDNLNTHSPASLYKAFPPEEARRLAERFEWHYTPKHGSWLDMAEIEIGIMSRQALGKPLPDLESFKQQVRIWTIRRNAECAKINWQFKTQDARIKLAKLYPVIV
;
A
#
# COMPACT_ATOMS: atom_id res chain seq x y z
N MET A 1 -9.12 6.42 15.00
CA MET A 1 -9.15 4.96 15.24
C MET A 1 -10.56 4.40 15.10
N GLU A 2 -11.55 4.85 15.89
CA GLU A 2 -12.93 4.36 15.79
C GLU A 2 -13.53 4.58 14.39
N ASP A 3 -13.29 5.72 13.79
CA ASP A 3 -13.70 6.05 12.41
C ASP A 3 -13.27 4.96 11.40
N VAL A 4 -12.00 4.56 11.42
CA VAL A 4 -11.48 3.48 10.54
C VAL A 4 -12.11 2.13 10.89
N LEU A 5 -12.28 1.82 12.17
CA LEU A 5 -12.93 0.58 12.59
C LEU A 5 -14.39 0.51 12.15
N GLU A 6 -15.12 1.63 12.15
CA GLU A 6 -16.49 1.72 11.65
C GLU A 6 -16.54 1.54 10.13
N VAL A 7 -15.58 2.12 9.39
CA VAL A 7 -15.45 1.90 7.94
C VAL A 7 -15.29 0.40 7.65
N TYR A 8 -14.46 -0.30 8.41
CA TYR A 8 -14.21 -1.73 8.20
C TYR A 8 -15.38 -2.65 8.58
N GLN A 9 -16.38 -2.14 9.29
CA GLN A 9 -17.63 -2.87 9.57
C GLN A 9 -18.71 -2.65 8.49
N ARG A 10 -18.47 -1.74 7.54
CA ARG A 10 -19.42 -1.49 6.44
C ARG A 10 -19.55 -2.75 5.56
N PRO A 11 -20.77 -3.10 5.12
CA PRO A 11 -20.93 -4.15 4.13
C PRO A 11 -20.25 -3.77 2.81
N TYR A 12 -19.90 -4.78 2.03
CA TYR A 12 -19.34 -4.55 0.69
C TYR A 12 -20.34 -3.80 -0.20
N ASP A 13 -19.91 -2.68 -0.75
CA ASP A 13 -20.66 -1.89 -1.71
C ASP A 13 -19.77 -1.59 -2.93
N PRO A 14 -20.07 -2.12 -4.13
CA PRO A 14 -19.27 -1.89 -5.33
C PRO A 14 -19.32 -0.43 -5.84
N LEU A 15 -20.33 0.36 -5.44
CA LEU A 15 -20.41 1.78 -5.77
C LEU A 15 -19.61 2.65 -4.79
N ARG A 16 -19.32 2.13 -3.61
CA ARG A 16 -18.55 2.79 -2.55
C ARG A 16 -17.52 1.84 -1.92
N PRO A 17 -16.59 1.29 -2.74
CA PRO A 17 -15.61 0.33 -2.25
C PRO A 17 -14.70 0.95 -1.18
N VAL A 18 -14.38 0.15 -0.16
CA VAL A 18 -13.33 0.50 0.81
C VAL A 18 -12.00 0.11 0.21
N VAL A 19 -11.14 1.11 0.03
CA VAL A 19 -9.81 0.95 -0.58
C VAL A 19 -8.76 1.47 0.39
N CYS A 20 -7.78 0.63 0.69
CA CYS A 20 -6.63 0.99 1.53
C CYS A 20 -5.43 1.25 0.63
N ILE A 21 -4.74 2.37 0.83
CA ILE A 21 -3.55 2.74 0.05
C ILE A 21 -2.40 3.05 1.01
N ASP A 22 -1.27 2.39 0.77
CA ASP A 22 -0.02 2.61 1.48
C ASP A 22 1.16 2.25 0.57
N GLU A 23 2.39 2.62 0.96
CA GLU A 23 3.57 2.31 0.19
C GLU A 23 4.69 1.69 1.03
N THR A 24 5.59 1.02 0.33
CA THR A 24 6.84 0.52 0.92
C THR A 24 7.99 0.66 -0.07
N ASN A 25 9.20 0.63 0.46
CA ASN A 25 10.41 0.66 -0.36
C ASN A 25 11.23 -0.62 -0.24
N LYS A 26 12.06 -0.87 -1.25
CA LYS A 26 13.03 -1.95 -1.26
C LYS A 26 14.38 -1.47 -1.76
N GLN A 27 15.43 -1.71 -0.98
CA GLN A 27 16.79 -1.55 -1.44
C GLN A 27 17.09 -2.57 -2.54
N LEU A 28 17.50 -2.09 -3.70
CA LEU A 28 17.98 -2.93 -4.78
C LEU A 28 19.45 -3.31 -4.52
N ILE A 29 19.73 -4.60 -4.63
CA ILE A 29 21.02 -5.16 -4.28
C ILE A 29 21.48 -6.09 -5.41
N LYS A 30 22.60 -5.74 -6.02
CA LYS A 30 23.28 -6.58 -6.99
C LYS A 30 24.31 -7.46 -6.25
N GLU A 31 24.05 -8.76 -6.22
CA GLU A 31 25.00 -9.72 -5.69
C GLU A 31 26.20 -9.86 -6.62
N THR A 32 27.39 -9.85 -6.04
CA THR A 32 28.62 -10.16 -6.78
C THR A 32 28.87 -11.65 -6.64
N ARG A 33 28.64 -12.40 -7.71
CA ARG A 33 28.91 -13.84 -7.76
C ARG A 33 30.18 -14.08 -8.56
N ILE A 34 31.08 -14.86 -8.00
CA ILE A 34 32.24 -15.40 -8.72
C ILE A 34 31.80 -16.75 -9.29
N PRO A 35 31.71 -16.90 -10.64
CA PRO A 35 31.25 -18.14 -11.25
C PRO A 35 32.11 -19.34 -10.84
N CYS A 36 31.47 -20.48 -10.72
CA CYS A 36 32.13 -21.76 -10.52
C CYS A 36 33.15 -22.04 -11.65
N LYS A 37 34.33 -22.47 -11.29
CA LYS A 37 35.35 -22.96 -12.23
C LYS A 37 35.73 -24.41 -11.86
N PRO A 38 36.19 -25.23 -12.81
CA PRO A 38 36.66 -26.59 -12.49
C PRO A 38 37.63 -26.59 -11.30
N GLY A 39 37.26 -27.33 -10.26
CA GLY A 39 38.05 -27.41 -9.01
C GLY A 39 37.85 -26.26 -8.02
N ARG A 40 36.96 -25.29 -8.30
CA ARG A 40 36.60 -24.19 -7.38
C ARG A 40 35.11 -24.04 -7.31
N PRO A 41 34.48 -24.21 -6.12
CA PRO A 41 33.04 -23.98 -5.97
C PRO A 41 32.69 -22.50 -6.19
N GLU A 42 31.44 -22.25 -6.55
CA GLU A 42 30.89 -20.89 -6.60
C GLU A 42 31.07 -20.19 -5.25
N LYS A 43 31.60 -18.99 -5.28
CA LYS A 43 31.71 -18.14 -4.09
C LYS A 43 30.73 -16.99 -4.25
N VAL A 44 29.82 -16.84 -3.30
CA VAL A 44 29.05 -15.61 -3.12
C VAL A 44 29.88 -14.72 -2.24
N GLU A 45 30.35 -13.59 -2.79
CA GLU A 45 31.04 -12.60 -1.97
C GLU A 45 30.02 -11.96 -1.01
N SER A 46 30.44 -11.73 0.23
CA SER A 46 29.67 -10.98 1.22
C SER A 46 29.51 -9.49 0.87
N VAL A 47 30.21 -9.04 -0.19
CA VAL A 47 30.15 -7.68 -0.69
C VAL A 47 29.00 -7.60 -1.71
N TYR A 48 28.01 -6.78 -1.40
CA TYR A 48 26.90 -6.47 -2.30
C TYR A 48 27.00 -5.01 -2.77
N VAL A 49 26.58 -4.76 -4.01
CA VAL A 49 26.50 -3.42 -4.57
C VAL A 49 25.07 -2.91 -4.42
N ARG A 50 24.92 -1.78 -3.74
CA ARG A 50 23.61 -1.07 -3.69
C ARG A 50 23.32 -0.47 -5.06
N ASN A 51 22.15 -0.77 -5.60
CA ASN A 51 21.73 -0.34 -6.94
C ASN A 51 20.45 0.52 -6.90
N GLY A 52 20.37 1.41 -5.91
CA GLY A 52 19.22 2.28 -5.73
C GLY A 52 18.14 1.71 -4.83
N VAL A 53 17.03 2.39 -4.80
CA VAL A 53 15.80 2.02 -4.07
C VAL A 53 14.65 2.02 -5.06
N ALA A 54 13.71 1.11 -4.92
CA ALA A 54 12.44 1.12 -5.62
C ALA A 54 11.31 1.23 -4.59
N ASP A 55 10.29 2.02 -4.92
CA ASP A 55 9.09 2.20 -4.13
C ASP A 55 7.92 1.47 -4.81
N VAL A 56 6.96 1.00 -4.02
CA VAL A 56 5.74 0.39 -4.52
C VAL A 56 4.55 0.84 -3.69
N PHE A 57 3.55 1.39 -4.36
CA PHE A 57 2.24 1.67 -3.79
C PHE A 57 1.36 0.43 -3.90
N MET A 58 0.71 0.09 -2.81
CA MET A 58 -0.30 -0.95 -2.70
C MET A 58 -1.68 -0.30 -2.65
N ILE A 59 -2.53 -0.61 -3.60
CA ILE A 59 -3.94 -0.24 -3.62
C ILE A 59 -4.72 -1.53 -3.36
N SER A 60 -5.31 -1.67 -2.19
CA SER A 60 -5.98 -2.88 -1.76
C SER A 60 -7.46 -2.64 -1.52
N GLU A 61 -8.32 -3.47 -2.11
CA GLU A 61 -9.76 -3.55 -1.85
C GLU A 61 -10.04 -4.83 -1.04
N PRO A 62 -10.01 -4.75 0.30
CA PRO A 62 -9.96 -5.92 1.17
C PRO A 62 -11.15 -6.86 1.02
N LEU A 63 -12.37 -6.30 0.91
CA LEU A 63 -13.61 -7.09 0.82
C LEU A 63 -13.83 -7.72 -0.56
N ALA A 64 -13.27 -7.12 -1.64
CA ALA A 64 -13.26 -7.73 -2.96
C ALA A 64 -12.15 -8.76 -3.13
N GLY A 65 -11.13 -8.72 -2.29
CA GLY A 65 -9.94 -9.54 -2.46
C GLY A 65 -9.11 -9.13 -3.67
N ARG A 66 -9.11 -7.85 -4.02
CA ARG A 66 -8.42 -7.27 -5.18
C ARG A 66 -7.29 -6.35 -4.74
N ARG A 67 -6.20 -6.38 -5.48
CA ARG A 67 -5.05 -5.49 -5.29
C ARG A 67 -4.56 -4.96 -6.62
N GLU A 68 -4.01 -3.76 -6.57
CA GLU A 68 -3.18 -3.20 -7.62
C GLU A 68 -1.88 -2.70 -7.01
N THR A 69 -0.79 -2.80 -7.75
CA THR A 69 0.52 -2.36 -7.31
C THR A 69 1.15 -1.46 -8.35
N VAL A 70 1.64 -0.31 -7.94
CA VAL A 70 2.31 0.64 -8.83
C VAL A 70 3.72 0.86 -8.32
N VAL A 71 4.71 0.49 -9.13
CA VAL A 71 6.13 0.68 -8.81
C VAL A 71 6.59 2.04 -9.28
N THR A 72 7.19 2.80 -8.38
CA THR A 72 7.73 4.15 -8.62
C THR A 72 9.21 4.22 -8.24
N GLN A 73 9.88 5.30 -8.60
CA GLN A 73 11.24 5.59 -8.16
C GLN A 73 11.27 6.45 -6.89
N THR A 74 10.15 7.08 -6.57
CA THR A 74 9.97 7.97 -5.43
C THR A 74 8.58 7.76 -4.83
N ARG A 75 8.36 8.28 -3.63
CA ARG A 75 7.08 8.29 -2.92
C ARG A 75 6.76 9.69 -2.42
N THR A 76 6.73 10.62 -3.33
CA THR A 76 6.43 12.03 -3.07
C THR A 76 4.92 12.28 -3.04
N ALA A 77 4.53 13.48 -2.63
CA ALA A 77 3.13 13.92 -2.73
C ALA A 77 2.61 13.91 -4.18
N LEU A 78 3.49 14.10 -5.16
CA LEU A 78 3.13 14.04 -6.58
C LEU A 78 2.85 12.59 -7.00
N ASP A 79 3.69 11.65 -6.57
CA ASP A 79 3.47 10.22 -6.83
C ASP A 79 2.14 9.78 -6.23
N PHE A 80 1.87 10.14 -4.99
CA PHE A 80 0.61 9.80 -4.32
C PHE A 80 -0.61 10.41 -5.05
N ALA A 81 -0.51 11.64 -5.51
CA ALA A 81 -1.58 12.28 -6.30
C ALA A 81 -1.86 11.52 -7.62
N GLU A 82 -0.82 11.05 -8.30
CA GLU A 82 -0.97 10.21 -9.50
C GLU A 82 -1.60 8.86 -9.19
N ILE A 83 -1.25 8.24 -8.05
CA ILE A 83 -1.90 7.02 -7.57
C ILE A 83 -3.39 7.24 -7.32
N LEU A 84 -3.78 8.35 -6.71
CA LEU A 84 -5.18 8.70 -6.50
C LEU A 84 -5.93 8.91 -7.83
N ARG A 85 -5.31 9.61 -8.79
CA ARG A 85 -5.88 9.77 -10.13
C ARG A 85 -6.06 8.43 -10.82
N TYR A 86 -5.06 7.57 -10.78
CA TYR A 86 -5.12 6.22 -11.33
C TYR A 86 -6.23 5.38 -10.67
N ALA A 87 -6.33 5.43 -9.34
CA ALA A 87 -7.41 4.76 -8.62
C ALA A 87 -8.79 5.28 -9.05
N SER A 88 -8.98 6.62 -9.09
CA SER A 88 -10.25 7.24 -9.45
C SER A 88 -10.68 6.94 -10.88
N ASP A 89 -9.78 7.16 -11.83
CA ASP A 89 -10.15 7.24 -13.25
C ASP A 89 -9.97 5.92 -14.00
N THR A 90 -9.10 5.04 -13.49
CA THR A 90 -8.79 3.76 -14.14
C THR A 90 -9.32 2.55 -13.37
N LEU A 91 -9.08 2.48 -12.06
CA LEU A 91 -9.47 1.31 -11.27
C LEU A 91 -10.95 1.35 -10.89
N TYR A 92 -11.45 2.54 -10.53
CA TYR A 92 -12.83 2.73 -10.02
C TYR A 92 -13.62 3.81 -10.78
N PRO A 93 -13.65 3.81 -12.14
CA PRO A 93 -14.26 4.90 -12.92
C PRO A 93 -15.77 5.02 -12.74
N ARG A 94 -16.44 3.95 -12.28
CA ARG A 94 -17.92 3.88 -12.19
C ARG A 94 -18.44 3.97 -10.77
N THR A 95 -17.57 4.13 -9.77
CA THR A 95 -17.98 4.26 -8.36
C THR A 95 -18.52 5.66 -8.08
N GLU A 96 -19.43 5.76 -7.14
CA GLU A 96 -19.91 7.07 -6.64
C GLU A 96 -18.84 7.75 -5.80
N LYS A 97 -18.23 7.00 -4.89
CA LYS A 97 -17.15 7.40 -3.99
C LYS A 97 -16.18 6.24 -3.82
N ILE A 98 -14.94 6.56 -3.54
CA ILE A 98 -13.93 5.61 -3.07
C ILE A 98 -13.71 5.91 -1.58
N VAL A 99 -14.06 4.98 -0.70
CA VAL A 99 -13.83 5.09 0.74
C VAL A 99 -12.36 4.77 0.98
N LEU A 100 -11.54 5.81 1.10
CA LEU A 100 -10.09 5.69 1.17
C LEU A 100 -9.63 5.61 2.62
N VAL A 101 -8.95 4.54 2.98
CA VAL A 101 -8.19 4.42 4.22
C VAL A 101 -6.71 4.52 3.90
N THR A 102 -5.99 5.41 4.58
CA THR A 102 -4.55 5.62 4.42
C THR A 102 -3.95 6.07 5.74
N ASP A 103 -2.64 6.06 5.85
CA ASP A 103 -1.97 6.63 7.02
C ASP A 103 -2.01 8.17 7.00
N ASN A 104 -1.65 8.77 8.12
CA ASN A 104 -1.70 10.23 8.29
C ASN A 104 -0.34 10.89 7.97
N LEU A 105 0.33 10.45 6.90
CA LEU A 105 1.51 11.14 6.40
C LEU A 105 1.15 12.47 5.72
N ASN A 106 2.05 13.43 5.75
CA ASN A 106 1.84 14.74 5.10
C ASN A 106 1.64 14.64 3.58
N THR A 107 2.14 13.57 2.97
CA THR A 107 1.96 13.26 1.55
C THR A 107 0.60 12.65 1.25
N HIS A 108 -0.08 12.05 2.22
CA HIS A 108 -1.34 11.34 2.07
C HIS A 108 -2.55 12.22 2.39
N SER A 109 -2.65 13.34 1.73
CA SER A 109 -3.74 14.30 1.97
C SER A 109 -4.29 14.87 0.66
N PRO A 110 -5.52 15.42 0.65
CA PRO A 110 -6.07 16.12 -0.51
C PRO A 110 -5.16 17.23 -1.03
N ALA A 111 -4.32 17.84 -0.16
CA ALA A 111 -3.38 18.87 -0.56
C ALA A 111 -2.35 18.38 -1.60
N SER A 112 -2.06 17.08 -1.64
CA SER A 112 -1.16 16.50 -2.65
C SER A 112 -1.73 16.62 -4.06
N LEU A 113 -3.05 16.52 -4.22
CA LEU A 113 -3.73 16.73 -5.51
C LEU A 113 -3.53 18.15 -6.03
N TYR A 114 -3.61 19.16 -5.15
CA TYR A 114 -3.42 20.57 -5.52
C TYR A 114 -1.95 20.93 -5.81
N LYS A 115 -1.01 20.09 -5.37
CA LYS A 115 0.40 20.22 -5.76
C LYS A 115 0.68 19.64 -7.14
N ALA A 116 -0.09 18.62 -7.55
CA ALA A 116 0.15 17.86 -8.77
C ALA A 116 -0.69 18.35 -9.96
N PHE A 117 -1.92 18.84 -9.69
CA PHE A 117 -2.90 19.14 -10.73
C PHE A 117 -3.45 20.56 -10.64
N PRO A 118 -3.98 21.10 -11.75
CA PRO A 118 -4.74 22.35 -11.72
C PRO A 118 -5.91 22.28 -10.72
N PRO A 119 -6.32 23.42 -10.12
CA PRO A 119 -7.31 23.44 -9.04
C PRO A 119 -8.64 22.73 -9.35
N GLU A 120 -9.14 22.85 -10.59
CA GLU A 120 -10.39 22.20 -11.02
C GLU A 120 -10.26 20.68 -11.00
N GLU A 121 -9.15 20.15 -11.54
CA GLU A 121 -8.88 18.71 -11.56
C GLU A 121 -8.59 18.18 -10.17
N ALA A 122 -7.81 18.90 -9.37
CA ALA A 122 -7.53 18.54 -7.99
C ALA A 122 -8.82 18.44 -7.16
N ARG A 123 -9.75 19.38 -7.35
CA ARG A 123 -11.06 19.37 -6.69
C ARG A 123 -11.90 18.18 -7.15
N ARG A 124 -12.00 17.96 -8.47
CA ARG A 124 -12.70 16.81 -9.03
C ARG A 124 -12.25 15.50 -8.41
N LEU A 125 -10.92 15.31 -8.35
CA LEU A 125 -10.32 14.11 -7.74
C LEU A 125 -10.60 14.06 -6.23
N ALA A 126 -10.39 15.15 -5.50
CA ALA A 126 -10.64 15.18 -4.05
C ALA A 126 -12.08 14.80 -3.69
N GLU A 127 -13.06 15.24 -4.51
CA GLU A 127 -14.47 14.92 -4.33
C GLU A 127 -14.82 13.45 -4.63
N ARG A 128 -13.92 12.69 -5.28
CA ARG A 128 -14.10 11.25 -5.54
C ARG A 128 -13.83 10.40 -4.31
N PHE A 129 -13.11 10.92 -3.32
CA PHE A 129 -12.67 10.17 -2.14
C PHE A 129 -13.44 10.57 -0.88
N GLU A 130 -13.79 9.60 -0.07
CA GLU A 130 -14.19 9.73 1.33
C GLU A 130 -12.97 9.34 2.17
N TRP A 131 -12.36 10.32 2.85
CA TRP A 131 -11.05 10.19 3.47
C TRP A 131 -11.13 9.71 4.91
N HIS A 132 -10.43 8.64 5.23
CA HIS A 132 -10.29 8.08 6.57
C HIS A 132 -8.82 7.85 6.87
N TYR A 133 -8.36 8.35 8.01
CA TYR A 133 -6.96 8.29 8.39
C TYR A 133 -6.75 7.35 9.56
N THR A 134 -5.72 6.50 9.49
CA THR A 134 -5.27 5.77 10.66
C THR A 134 -4.66 6.74 11.67
N PRO A 135 -4.81 6.48 12.97
CA PRO A 135 -4.23 7.35 13.99
C PRO A 135 -2.71 7.26 13.98
N LYS A 136 -2.05 8.28 14.51
CA LYS A 136 -0.60 8.27 14.70
C LYS A 136 -0.20 7.02 15.48
N HIS A 137 0.78 6.27 15.01
CA HIS A 137 1.20 4.96 15.55
C HIS A 137 0.13 3.86 15.46
N GLY A 138 -0.85 4.02 14.59
CA GLY A 138 -1.92 3.05 14.34
C GLY A 138 -1.86 2.39 12.97
N SER A 139 -0.67 2.24 12.41
CA SER A 139 -0.43 1.64 11.09
C SER A 139 -1.00 0.21 10.97
N TRP A 140 -1.03 -0.54 12.08
CA TRP A 140 -1.67 -1.85 12.14
C TRP A 140 -3.16 -1.86 11.76
N LEU A 141 -3.81 -0.69 11.74
CA LEU A 141 -5.18 -0.50 11.22
C LEU A 141 -5.24 -0.37 9.71
N ASP A 142 -4.13 -0.11 9.03
CA ASP A 142 -4.12 -0.05 7.58
C ASP A 142 -4.02 -1.46 6.99
N MET A 143 -5.08 -1.88 6.30
CA MET A 143 -5.08 -3.20 5.65
C MET A 143 -4.11 -3.28 4.47
N ALA A 144 -3.69 -2.16 3.88
CA ALA A 144 -2.64 -2.15 2.86
C ALA A 144 -1.30 -2.62 3.44
N GLU A 145 -0.96 -2.25 4.69
CA GLU A 145 0.24 -2.76 5.38
C GLU A 145 0.24 -4.28 5.53
N ILE A 146 -0.94 -4.91 5.75
CA ILE A 146 -1.05 -6.37 5.82
C ILE A 146 -0.62 -6.98 4.48
N GLU A 147 -1.14 -6.47 3.37
CA GLU A 147 -0.80 -6.95 2.03
C GLU A 147 0.65 -6.64 1.66
N ILE A 148 1.17 -5.47 2.03
CA ILE A 148 2.59 -5.13 1.90
C ILE A 148 3.46 -6.12 2.68
N GLY A 149 3.08 -6.47 3.91
CA GLY A 149 3.78 -7.47 4.72
C GLY A 149 3.78 -8.86 4.08
N ILE A 150 2.68 -9.27 3.45
CA ILE A 150 2.56 -10.53 2.72
C ILE A 150 3.44 -10.49 1.46
N MET A 151 3.35 -9.42 0.67
CA MET A 151 4.17 -9.20 -0.52
C MET A 151 5.67 -9.23 -0.18
N SER A 152 6.07 -8.53 0.86
CA SER A 152 7.46 -8.46 1.31
C SER A 152 8.03 -9.84 1.62
N ARG A 153 7.26 -10.69 2.28
CA ARG A 153 7.67 -12.07 2.60
C ARG A 153 7.68 -12.99 1.38
N GLN A 154 6.67 -12.86 0.51
CA GLN A 154 6.46 -13.81 -0.59
C GLN A 154 7.23 -13.46 -1.87
N ALA A 155 7.41 -12.17 -2.15
CA ALA A 155 8.00 -11.69 -3.39
C ALA A 155 9.33 -10.94 -3.20
N LEU A 156 9.50 -10.23 -2.08
CA LEU A 156 10.63 -9.32 -1.87
C LEU A 156 11.63 -9.83 -0.83
N GLY A 157 11.49 -11.07 -0.36
CA GLY A 157 12.39 -11.66 0.65
C GLY A 157 13.81 -11.90 0.17
N LYS A 158 14.05 -11.94 -1.14
CA LYS A 158 15.38 -12.11 -1.75
C LYS A 158 15.94 -10.76 -2.24
N PRO A 159 17.27 -10.63 -2.37
CA PRO A 159 17.88 -9.51 -3.07
C PRO A 159 17.37 -9.40 -4.51
N LEU A 160 17.06 -8.18 -4.93
CA LEU A 160 16.63 -7.88 -6.29
C LEU A 160 17.65 -6.90 -6.91
N PRO A 161 18.22 -7.23 -8.08
CA PRO A 161 19.38 -6.50 -8.60
C PRO A 161 19.03 -5.14 -9.18
N ASP A 162 17.83 -4.97 -9.71
CA ASP A 162 17.42 -3.78 -10.47
C ASP A 162 15.91 -3.56 -10.42
N LEU A 163 15.49 -2.40 -10.94
CA LEU A 163 14.11 -1.96 -10.96
C LEU A 163 13.20 -2.90 -11.79
N GLU A 164 13.71 -3.43 -12.90
CA GLU A 164 12.90 -4.31 -13.78
C GLU A 164 12.63 -5.65 -13.11
N SER A 165 13.62 -6.22 -12.47
CA SER A 165 13.45 -7.42 -11.64
C SER A 165 12.45 -7.19 -10.51
N PHE A 166 12.50 -6.01 -9.87
CA PHE A 166 11.54 -5.63 -8.83
C PHE A 166 10.11 -5.52 -9.39
N LYS A 167 9.91 -4.79 -10.48
CA LYS A 167 8.60 -4.67 -11.15
C LYS A 167 8.02 -6.02 -11.54
N GLN A 168 8.86 -6.90 -12.11
CA GLN A 168 8.45 -8.24 -12.50
C GLN A 168 7.98 -9.07 -11.30
N GLN A 169 8.74 -9.08 -10.19
CA GLN A 169 8.38 -9.83 -8.98
C GLN A 169 7.07 -9.32 -8.36
N VAL A 170 6.92 -8.02 -8.24
CA VAL A 170 5.71 -7.37 -7.74
C VAL A 170 4.51 -7.72 -8.62
N ARG A 171 4.64 -7.61 -9.95
CA ARG A 171 3.58 -7.95 -10.90
C ARG A 171 3.14 -9.41 -10.80
N ILE A 172 4.10 -10.34 -10.79
CA ILE A 172 3.81 -11.79 -10.67
C ILE A 172 3.06 -12.08 -9.37
N TRP A 173 3.51 -11.48 -8.27
CA TRP A 173 2.86 -11.64 -6.97
C TRP A 173 1.42 -11.10 -7.01
N THR A 174 1.22 -9.90 -7.55
CA THR A 174 -0.11 -9.25 -7.65
C THR A 174 -1.09 -10.10 -8.45
N ILE A 175 -0.67 -10.63 -9.62
CA ILE A 175 -1.51 -11.49 -10.45
C ILE A 175 -1.90 -12.75 -9.69
N ARG A 176 -0.93 -13.44 -9.06
CA ARG A 176 -1.19 -14.66 -8.29
C ARG A 176 -2.11 -14.39 -7.11
N ARG A 177 -1.84 -13.32 -6.35
CA ARG A 177 -2.60 -12.97 -5.16
C ARG A 177 -4.05 -12.59 -5.49
N ASN A 178 -4.28 -11.94 -6.64
CA ASN A 178 -5.61 -11.63 -7.13
C ASN A 178 -6.36 -12.88 -7.61
N ALA A 179 -5.67 -13.84 -8.23
CA ALA A 179 -6.28 -15.12 -8.63
C ALA A 179 -6.78 -15.94 -7.44
N GLU A 180 -6.13 -15.79 -6.27
CA GLU A 180 -6.56 -16.41 -5.00
C GLU A 180 -7.82 -15.73 -4.42
N CYS A 181 -8.21 -14.55 -4.90
CA CYS A 181 -9.31 -13.73 -4.37
C CYS A 181 -9.26 -13.61 -2.83
N ALA A 182 -8.05 -13.48 -2.27
CA ALA A 182 -7.83 -13.50 -0.83
C ALA A 182 -8.39 -12.23 -0.18
N LYS A 183 -9.53 -12.36 0.49
CA LYS A 183 -10.20 -11.27 1.20
C LYS A 183 -9.62 -11.09 2.59
N ILE A 184 -9.69 -9.85 3.08
CA ILE A 184 -9.43 -9.53 4.48
C ILE A 184 -10.77 -9.19 5.11
N ASN A 185 -11.18 -10.00 6.09
CA ASN A 185 -12.36 -9.75 6.90
C ASN A 185 -11.93 -9.27 8.28
N TRP A 186 -12.05 -7.96 8.49
CA TRP A 186 -11.60 -7.32 9.73
C TRP A 186 -12.52 -7.66 10.90
N GLN A 187 -11.97 -8.28 11.95
CA GLN A 187 -12.75 -8.78 13.10
C GLN A 187 -12.71 -7.86 14.32
N PHE A 188 -11.65 -7.02 14.44
CA PHE A 188 -11.48 -6.14 15.59
C PHE A 188 -12.40 -4.92 15.48
N LYS A 189 -13.35 -4.79 16.42
CA LYS A 189 -14.40 -3.78 16.39
C LYS A 189 -14.12 -2.64 17.36
N THR A 190 -14.86 -1.55 17.21
CA THR A 190 -14.80 -0.37 18.12
C THR A 190 -14.99 -0.76 19.59
N GLN A 191 -15.89 -1.70 19.89
CA GLN A 191 -16.09 -2.20 21.25
C GLN A 191 -14.84 -2.90 21.79
N ASP A 192 -14.19 -3.73 20.97
CA ASP A 192 -12.93 -4.39 21.34
C ASP A 192 -11.83 -3.36 21.60
N ALA A 193 -11.76 -2.31 20.78
CA ALA A 193 -10.80 -1.22 20.94
C ALA A 193 -10.99 -0.49 22.26
N ARG A 194 -12.21 -0.15 22.63
CA ARG A 194 -12.54 0.52 23.91
C ARG A 194 -12.12 -0.30 25.13
N ILE A 195 -12.20 -1.62 25.03
CA ILE A 195 -11.78 -2.52 26.11
C ILE A 195 -10.26 -2.74 26.08
N LYS A 196 -9.72 -3.21 24.96
CA LYS A 196 -8.31 -3.64 24.88
C LYS A 196 -7.33 -2.49 24.82
N LEU A 197 -7.76 -1.33 24.32
CA LEU A 197 -6.95 -0.13 24.13
C LEU A 197 -7.42 1.03 25.03
N ALA A 198 -8.08 0.75 26.14
CA ALA A 198 -8.63 1.75 27.06
C ALA A 198 -7.61 2.85 27.46
N LYS A 199 -6.31 2.49 27.54
CA LYS A 199 -5.23 3.45 27.85
C LYS A 199 -4.99 4.51 26.79
N LEU A 200 -5.46 4.30 25.55
CA LEU A 200 -5.32 5.24 24.44
C LEU A 200 -6.49 6.23 24.35
N TYR A 201 -7.55 6.00 25.12
CA TYR A 201 -8.70 6.88 25.18
C TYR A 201 -8.50 7.96 26.25
N PRO A 202 -8.90 9.22 25.97
CA PRO A 202 -8.82 10.27 26.99
C PRO A 202 -9.72 9.91 28.18
N VAL A 203 -9.17 10.05 29.38
CA VAL A 203 -9.97 9.98 30.61
C VAL A 203 -10.72 11.31 30.69
N ILE A 204 -12.05 11.27 30.54
CA ILE A 204 -12.90 12.42 30.78
C ILE A 204 -13.02 12.52 32.29
N VAL A 205 -12.33 13.52 32.87
CA VAL A 205 -12.42 13.90 34.31
C VAL A 205 -13.54 14.90 34.46
#